data_c7979fb70f6789a6ffb82b46ebc2c99a
#
_entry.id   c7979fb70f6789a6ffb82b46ebc2c99a
#
_cell.length_a   1.000
_cell.length_b   1.000
_cell.length_c   1.000
_cell.angle_alpha   90.00
_cell.angle_beta   90.00
_cell.angle_gamma   90.00
#
_symmetry.space_group_name_H-M   'P 1'
#
loop_
_entity.id
_entity.type
_entity.pdbx_description
1 polymer ?
#
loop_
_entity_poly.entity_id
_entity_poly.type
_entity_poly.pdbx_seq_one_letter_code
_entity_poly.pdbx_strand_id
1 'polypeptide(L)'
;ASLQETPYPDLRTLLRQRVMQPIGVEDRAWSVGYGHTFMYNGLPLVANWGGGAYTPRAAAAVGRLLLRRGDWEGRCLLGRETVDRMLAHHGTPLPRRREANRWPVPVLGWYTNADGVWPQVPVDAFCGLGAGHQFMAVIPSLNLILVRNGGQLIPDAGTWRPVEELVLNPLMAALT
;
A
#
# COMPACT_ATOMS: atom_id res chain seq x y z
N ALA A 1 10.26 -13.27 15.69
CA ALA A 1 11.60 -13.88 15.64
C ALA A 1 12.61 -12.93 14.97
N SER A 2 12.32 -12.38 13.80
CA SER A 2 13.28 -11.55 13.05
C SER A 2 13.69 -10.23 13.71
N LEU A 3 12.92 -9.71 14.67
CA LEU A 3 13.27 -8.49 15.40
C LEU A 3 14.10 -8.72 16.68
N GLN A 4 14.22 -9.97 17.15
CA GLN A 4 14.96 -10.29 18.38
C GLN A 4 16.46 -9.94 18.29
N GLU A 5 17.03 -10.00 17.08
CA GLU A 5 18.45 -9.72 16.81
C GLU A 5 18.67 -8.29 16.32
N THR A 6 17.65 -7.43 16.39
CA THR A 6 17.72 -6.04 15.94
C THR A 6 17.54 -5.08 17.10
N PRO A 7 18.01 -3.81 16.98
CA PRO A 7 17.82 -2.81 18.00
C PRO A 7 16.37 -2.31 18.14
N TYR A 8 15.43 -2.88 17.38
CA TYR A 8 14.04 -2.45 17.36
C TYR A 8 13.19 -3.32 18.29
N PRO A 9 12.55 -2.75 19.32
CA PRO A 9 11.73 -3.52 20.26
C PRO A 9 10.47 -4.08 19.61
N ASP A 10 9.92 -3.41 18.59
CA ASP A 10 8.72 -3.82 17.87
C ASP A 10 8.69 -3.29 16.42
N LEU A 11 7.73 -3.80 15.65
CA LEU A 11 7.54 -3.42 14.24
C LEU A 11 7.20 -1.92 14.08
N ARG A 12 6.46 -1.33 15.00
CA ARG A 12 6.10 0.11 14.93
C ARG A 12 7.33 0.99 15.07
N THR A 13 8.22 0.65 15.98
CA THR A 13 9.49 1.36 16.17
C THR A 13 10.39 1.19 14.95
N LEU A 14 10.47 -0.01 14.38
CA LEU A 14 11.18 -0.26 13.13
C LEU A 14 10.65 0.64 12.00
N LEU A 15 9.34 0.62 11.74
CA LEU A 15 8.72 1.43 10.70
C LEU A 15 8.94 2.92 10.92
N ARG A 16 8.79 3.39 12.17
CA ARG A 16 9.04 4.79 12.53
C ARG A 16 10.45 5.22 12.13
N GLN A 17 11.45 4.50 12.61
CA GLN A 17 12.84 4.92 12.47
C GLN A 17 13.44 4.65 11.09
N ARG A 18 13.01 3.57 10.41
CA ARG A 18 13.59 3.17 9.14
C ARG A 18 12.83 3.68 7.93
N VAL A 19 11.56 4.06 8.09
CA VAL A 19 10.72 4.48 6.98
C VAL A 19 10.10 5.85 7.23
N MET A 20 9.23 5.98 8.24
CA MET A 20 8.37 7.15 8.36
C MET A 20 9.13 8.45 8.68
N GLN A 21 10.03 8.43 9.65
CA GLN A 21 10.87 9.58 9.98
C GLN A 21 11.82 9.96 8.83
N PRO A 22 12.55 9.02 8.19
CA PRO A 22 13.40 9.34 7.04
C PRO A 22 12.68 9.97 5.86
N ILE A 23 11.39 9.67 5.64
CA ILE A 23 10.58 10.29 4.59
C ILE A 23 9.81 11.53 5.06
N GLY A 24 10.11 12.04 6.27
CA GLY A 24 9.53 13.27 6.78
C GLY A 24 8.09 13.15 7.28
N VAL A 25 7.61 11.94 7.59
CA VAL A 25 6.26 11.73 8.12
C VAL A 25 6.28 11.81 9.65
N GLU A 26 5.54 12.77 10.18
CA GLU A 26 5.41 12.98 11.61
C GLU A 26 4.63 11.84 12.30
N ASP A 27 4.97 11.53 13.55
CA ASP A 27 4.36 10.46 14.34
C ASP A 27 2.82 10.56 14.44
N ARG A 28 2.28 11.79 14.50
CA ARG A 28 0.83 12.02 14.55
C ARG A 28 0.10 11.78 13.23
N ALA A 29 0.83 11.66 12.13
CA ALA A 29 0.26 11.52 10.79
C ALA A 29 -0.02 10.07 10.39
N TRP A 30 0.37 9.10 11.23
CA TRP A 30 0.19 7.68 10.95
C TRP A 30 0.10 6.85 12.23
N SER A 31 -0.54 5.69 12.11
CA SER A 31 -0.50 4.63 13.12
C SER A 31 -0.66 3.26 12.47
N VAL A 32 -0.32 2.21 13.20
CA VAL A 32 -0.49 0.81 12.79
C VAL A 32 -0.88 -0.03 14.01
N GLY A 33 -1.64 -1.11 13.79
CA GLY A 33 -1.99 -2.06 14.81
C GLY A 33 -2.94 -1.51 15.87
N TYR A 34 -3.88 -0.66 15.49
CA TYR A 34 -4.86 -0.03 16.41
C TYR A 34 -4.20 0.77 17.56
N GLY A 35 -2.93 1.17 17.41
CA GLY A 35 -2.16 1.82 18.47
C GLY A 35 -1.75 0.88 19.61
N HIS A 36 -2.05 -0.42 19.54
CA HIS A 36 -1.80 -1.39 20.61
C HIS A 36 -0.57 -2.27 20.34
N THR A 37 0.05 -2.72 21.42
CA THR A 37 1.11 -3.73 21.41
C THR A 37 0.71 -4.84 22.36
N PHE A 38 0.74 -6.07 21.91
CA PHE A 38 0.41 -7.26 22.69
C PHE A 38 1.70 -7.96 23.10
N MET A 39 1.75 -8.46 24.34
CA MET A 39 2.86 -9.27 24.80
C MET A 39 2.53 -10.76 24.64
N TYR A 40 3.38 -11.49 23.93
CA TYR A 40 3.27 -12.93 23.78
C TYR A 40 4.65 -13.59 23.96
N ASN A 41 4.79 -14.45 24.96
CA ASN A 41 6.06 -15.07 25.32
C ASN A 41 7.23 -14.07 25.42
N GLY A 42 6.99 -12.93 26.08
CA GLY A 42 7.99 -11.87 26.25
C GLY A 42 8.26 -11.02 24.97
N LEU A 43 7.56 -11.28 23.87
CA LEU A 43 7.72 -10.53 22.62
C LEU A 43 6.62 -9.48 22.45
N PRO A 44 6.98 -8.22 22.17
CA PRO A 44 6.01 -7.19 21.83
C PRO A 44 5.53 -7.37 20.37
N LEU A 45 4.24 -7.69 20.22
CA LEU A 45 3.60 -7.90 18.93
C LEU A 45 2.69 -6.73 18.56
N VAL A 46 2.89 -6.16 17.40
CA VAL A 46 2.01 -5.16 16.80
C VAL A 46 1.12 -5.82 15.77
N ALA A 47 -0.19 -5.61 15.85
CA ALA A 47 -1.12 -6.13 14.87
C ALA A 47 -0.93 -5.41 13.52
N ASN A 48 -0.19 -6.02 12.60
CA ASN A 48 0.13 -5.43 11.29
C ASN A 48 -0.86 -5.77 10.17
N TRP A 49 -1.89 -6.59 10.47
CA TRP A 49 -2.95 -6.96 9.54
C TRP A 49 -4.08 -5.93 9.44
N GLY A 50 -4.09 -4.92 10.32
CA GLY A 50 -5.13 -3.90 10.34
C GLY A 50 -4.83 -2.75 11.28
N GLY A 51 -5.84 -1.88 11.49
CA GLY A 51 -5.73 -0.73 12.37
C GLY A 51 -4.72 0.33 11.92
N GLY A 52 -4.42 0.35 10.63
CA GLY A 52 -3.66 1.43 10.01
C GLY A 52 -4.51 2.69 9.90
N ALA A 53 -3.96 3.82 10.34
CA ALA A 53 -4.52 5.15 10.11
C ALA A 53 -3.40 6.04 9.58
N TYR A 54 -3.64 6.64 8.43
CA TYR A 54 -2.65 7.48 7.74
C TYR A 54 -3.34 8.74 7.22
N THR A 55 -2.73 9.89 7.40
CA THR A 55 -3.15 11.06 6.64
C THR A 55 -2.89 10.80 5.14
N PRO A 56 -3.66 11.42 4.21
CA PRO A 56 -3.40 11.25 2.78
C PRO A 56 -1.97 11.63 2.38
N ARG A 57 -1.37 12.63 3.03
CA ARG A 57 0.01 13.03 2.78
C ARG A 57 1.01 11.97 3.26
N ALA A 58 0.77 11.35 4.40
CA ALA A 58 1.63 10.25 4.90
C ALA A 58 1.57 9.04 3.95
N ALA A 59 0.38 8.66 3.49
CA ALA A 59 0.23 7.61 2.50
C ALA A 59 0.93 7.96 1.18
N ALA A 60 0.75 9.19 0.67
CA ALA A 60 1.42 9.66 -0.54
C ALA A 60 2.96 9.66 -0.41
N ALA A 61 3.51 9.98 0.76
CA ALA A 61 4.96 9.92 1.00
C ALA A 61 5.48 8.47 0.87
N VAL A 62 4.75 7.49 1.41
CA VAL A 62 5.07 6.06 1.21
C VAL A 62 4.95 5.69 -0.28
N GLY A 63 3.89 6.12 -0.94
CA GLY A 63 3.72 5.93 -2.40
C GLY A 63 4.90 6.52 -3.19
N ARG A 64 5.39 7.72 -2.83
CA ARG A 64 6.56 8.35 -3.47
C ARG A 64 7.84 7.53 -3.27
N LEU A 65 8.07 7.00 -2.07
CA LEU A 65 9.21 6.13 -1.80
C LEU A 65 9.19 4.90 -2.72
N LEU A 66 8.03 4.27 -2.90
CA LEU A 66 7.89 3.11 -3.77
C LEU A 66 7.95 3.47 -5.26
N LEU A 67 7.35 4.60 -5.67
CA LEU A 67 7.46 5.14 -7.03
C LEU A 67 8.92 5.36 -7.44
N ARG A 68 9.75 5.80 -6.50
CA ARG A 68 11.20 6.01 -6.67
C ARG A 68 12.03 4.76 -6.34
N ARG A 69 11.37 3.59 -6.24
CA ARG A 69 12.02 2.29 -6.01
C ARG A 69 12.95 2.30 -4.79
N GLY A 70 12.50 2.94 -3.72
CA GLY A 70 13.21 2.98 -2.44
C GLY A 70 14.17 4.16 -2.26
N ASP A 71 14.33 5.00 -3.29
CA ASP A 71 15.10 6.23 -3.18
C ASP A 71 14.25 7.36 -2.56
N TRP A 72 14.84 8.07 -1.63
CA TRP A 72 14.28 9.28 -1.04
C TRP A 72 15.32 10.39 -1.04
N GLU A 73 15.19 11.30 -1.99
CA GLU A 73 16.06 12.47 -2.12
C GLU A 73 17.55 12.10 -2.19
N GLY A 74 17.88 11.07 -3.00
CA GLY A 74 19.24 10.57 -3.18
C GLY A 74 19.70 9.60 -2.09
N ARG A 75 18.85 9.27 -1.10
CA ARG A 75 19.15 8.27 -0.07
C ARG A 75 18.41 6.97 -0.36
N CYS A 76 19.16 5.88 -0.47
CA CYS A 76 18.57 4.55 -0.59
C CYS A 76 18.01 4.09 0.77
N LEU A 77 16.71 4.24 0.99
CA LEU A 77 16.04 3.76 2.20
C LEU A 77 15.58 2.31 2.07
N LEU A 78 15.18 1.89 0.87
CA LEU A 78 14.86 0.51 0.52
C LEU A 78 15.67 0.13 -0.72
N GLY A 79 16.24 -1.07 -0.73
CA GLY A 79 16.93 -1.55 -1.92
C GLY A 79 15.97 -1.66 -3.10
N ARG A 80 16.38 -1.17 -4.28
CA ARG A 80 15.60 -1.25 -5.53
C ARG A 80 15.09 -2.66 -5.80
N GLU A 81 15.98 -3.65 -5.71
CA GLU A 81 15.64 -5.05 -5.89
C GLU A 81 14.59 -5.54 -4.89
N THR A 82 14.63 -5.06 -3.65
CA THR A 82 13.62 -5.38 -2.63
C THR A 82 12.25 -4.84 -3.02
N VAL A 83 12.18 -3.60 -3.52
CA VAL A 83 10.92 -3.03 -4.02
C VAL A 83 10.41 -3.79 -5.23
N ASP A 84 11.28 -4.11 -6.18
CA ASP A 84 10.92 -4.88 -7.37
C ASP A 84 10.37 -6.27 -7.01
N ARG A 85 11.04 -6.98 -6.10
CA ARG A 85 10.56 -8.27 -5.58
C ARG A 85 9.24 -8.15 -4.84
N MET A 86 9.04 -7.10 -4.07
CA MET A 86 7.79 -6.87 -3.34
C MET A 86 6.60 -6.67 -4.28
N LEU A 87 6.82 -6.04 -5.43
CA LEU A 87 5.78 -5.76 -6.43
C LEU A 87 5.65 -6.84 -7.51
N ALA A 88 6.55 -7.80 -7.57
CA ALA A 88 6.48 -8.91 -8.50
C ALA A 88 5.47 -9.98 -8.04
N HIS A 89 4.80 -10.62 -8.99
CA HIS A 89 3.94 -11.77 -8.71
C HIS A 89 4.78 -13.04 -8.52
N HIS A 90 4.63 -13.68 -7.38
CA HIS A 90 5.40 -14.87 -6.98
C HIS A 90 4.57 -16.16 -7.01
N GLY A 91 3.64 -16.29 -7.96
CA GLY A 91 2.81 -17.49 -8.10
C GLY A 91 1.68 -17.61 -7.06
N THR A 92 1.36 -16.54 -6.34
CA THR A 92 0.18 -16.51 -5.47
C THR A 92 -1.08 -16.81 -6.31
N PRO A 93 -1.97 -17.72 -5.87
CA PRO A 93 -3.19 -18.00 -6.61
C PRO A 93 -3.99 -16.73 -6.87
N LEU A 94 -4.40 -16.53 -8.11
CA LEU A 94 -5.26 -15.41 -8.46
C LEU A 94 -6.65 -15.59 -7.83
N PRO A 95 -7.24 -14.53 -7.30
CA PRO A 95 -8.60 -14.59 -6.78
C PRO A 95 -9.58 -14.92 -7.92
N ARG A 96 -10.71 -15.54 -7.57
CA ARG A 96 -11.79 -15.73 -8.54
C ARG A 96 -12.35 -14.38 -8.96
N ARG A 97 -12.08 -14.00 -10.18
CA ARG A 97 -12.59 -12.78 -10.78
C ARG A 97 -14.00 -12.98 -11.30
N ARG A 98 -14.80 -11.92 -11.17
CA ARG A 98 -16.12 -11.81 -11.79
C ARG A 98 -16.13 -10.51 -12.57
N GLU A 99 -16.91 -10.42 -13.63
CA GLU A 99 -17.08 -9.19 -14.39
C GLU A 99 -17.45 -7.99 -13.49
N ALA A 100 -18.29 -8.23 -12.50
CA ALA A 100 -18.69 -7.23 -11.52
C ALA A 100 -17.65 -6.92 -10.43
N ASN A 101 -16.50 -7.61 -10.38
CA ASN A 101 -15.49 -7.37 -9.35
C ASN A 101 -14.11 -7.92 -9.82
N ARG A 102 -13.38 -7.09 -10.54
CA ARG A 102 -12.09 -7.43 -11.14
C ARG A 102 -10.97 -7.24 -10.13
N TRP A 103 -10.54 -8.33 -9.53
CA TRP A 103 -9.45 -8.32 -8.56
C TRP A 103 -8.08 -8.18 -9.26
N PRO A 104 -7.25 -7.21 -8.86
CA PRO A 104 -5.88 -7.14 -9.35
C PRO A 104 -5.01 -8.27 -8.77
N VAL A 105 -3.82 -8.44 -9.31
CA VAL A 105 -2.88 -9.49 -8.90
C VAL A 105 -2.35 -9.21 -7.49
N PRO A 106 -2.56 -10.12 -6.52
CA PRO A 106 -1.97 -9.97 -5.19
C PRO A 106 -0.46 -10.23 -5.23
N VAL A 107 0.29 -9.39 -4.54
CA VAL A 107 1.74 -9.50 -4.35
C VAL A 107 2.09 -9.33 -2.87
N LEU A 108 3.33 -9.08 -2.49
CA LEU A 108 3.74 -8.99 -1.09
C LEU A 108 3.20 -7.70 -0.43
N GLY A 109 1.99 -7.79 0.13
CA GLY A 109 1.30 -6.68 0.82
C GLY A 109 0.68 -5.63 -0.10
N TRP A 110 0.72 -5.83 -1.41
CA TRP A 110 0.18 -4.93 -2.44
C TRP A 110 -0.63 -5.70 -3.46
N TYR A 111 -1.23 -4.97 -4.41
CA TYR A 111 -1.89 -5.50 -5.59
C TYR A 111 -1.34 -4.80 -6.83
N THR A 112 -1.25 -5.49 -7.95
CA THR A 112 -0.75 -4.93 -9.22
C THR A 112 -1.72 -5.16 -10.35
N ASN A 113 -1.71 -4.26 -11.36
CA ASN A 113 -2.44 -4.42 -12.59
C ASN A 113 -1.62 -5.16 -13.68
N ALA A 114 -0.63 -5.95 -13.28
CA ALA A 114 0.35 -6.55 -14.20
C ALA A 114 -0.26 -7.42 -15.31
N ASP A 115 -1.46 -7.95 -15.10
CA ASP A 115 -2.20 -8.74 -16.10
C ASP A 115 -3.29 -7.94 -16.84
N GLY A 116 -3.35 -6.61 -16.64
CA GLY A 116 -4.28 -5.72 -17.33
C GLY A 116 -5.75 -5.92 -16.96
N VAL A 117 -6.05 -6.46 -15.75
CA VAL A 117 -7.44 -6.67 -15.32
C VAL A 117 -8.25 -5.39 -15.33
N TRP A 118 -7.63 -4.24 -15.16
CA TRP A 118 -8.21 -2.91 -15.34
C TRP A 118 -7.72 -2.30 -16.66
N PRO A 119 -8.48 -2.42 -17.75
CA PRO A 119 -8.00 -2.12 -19.10
C PRO A 119 -7.58 -0.67 -19.34
N GLN A 120 -8.16 0.27 -18.57
CA GLN A 120 -7.87 1.70 -18.70
C GLN A 120 -6.67 2.14 -17.86
N VAL A 121 -6.19 1.30 -16.96
CA VAL A 121 -5.09 1.60 -16.04
C VAL A 121 -3.81 0.97 -16.56
N PRO A 122 -2.67 1.68 -16.57
CA PRO A 122 -1.39 1.11 -16.97
C PRO A 122 -1.04 -0.17 -16.21
N VAL A 123 -0.41 -1.12 -16.88
CA VAL A 123 -0.06 -2.44 -16.32
C VAL A 123 1.01 -2.38 -15.23
N ASP A 124 1.76 -1.29 -15.16
CA ASP A 124 2.75 -1.05 -14.11
C ASP A 124 2.16 -0.44 -12.83
N ALA A 125 0.84 -0.21 -12.81
CA ALA A 125 0.15 0.29 -11.63
C ALA A 125 0.16 -0.73 -10.50
N PHE A 126 0.40 -0.27 -9.28
CA PHE A 126 0.22 -1.05 -8.07
C PHE A 126 -0.52 -0.25 -7.01
N CYS A 127 -1.18 -0.94 -6.08
CA CYS A 127 -2.07 -0.28 -5.14
C CYS A 127 -2.21 -1.04 -3.82
N GLY A 128 -2.67 -0.33 -2.80
CA GLY A 128 -3.15 -0.86 -1.53
C GLY A 128 -4.61 -0.47 -1.32
N LEU A 129 -5.40 -1.38 -0.78
CA LEU A 129 -6.80 -1.15 -0.46
C LEU A 129 -7.09 -1.59 0.97
N GLY A 130 -7.68 -0.69 1.74
CA GLY A 130 -8.14 -0.92 3.11
C GLY A 130 -9.65 -0.90 3.25
N ALA A 131 -10.13 -1.24 4.45
CA ALA A 131 -11.55 -1.22 4.79
C ALA A 131 -12.18 0.16 4.48
N GLY A 132 -13.43 0.16 4.00
CA GLY A 132 -14.13 1.39 3.61
C GLY A 132 -13.57 2.04 2.35
N HIS A 133 -12.89 1.28 1.49
CA HIS A 133 -12.25 1.76 0.26
C HIS A 133 -11.20 2.86 0.50
N GLN A 134 -10.43 2.75 1.61
CA GLN A 134 -9.20 3.51 1.76
C GLN A 134 -8.23 3.01 0.70
N PHE A 135 -7.78 3.89 -0.17
CA PHE A 135 -7.09 3.46 -1.39
C PHE A 135 -5.85 4.30 -1.66
N MET A 136 -4.78 3.64 -2.05
CA MET A 136 -3.61 4.28 -2.62
C MET A 136 -3.20 3.54 -3.89
N ALA A 137 -3.02 4.26 -4.98
CA ALA A 137 -2.43 3.74 -6.21
C ALA A 137 -1.16 4.51 -6.57
N VAL A 138 -0.20 3.81 -7.13
CA VAL A 138 1.02 4.35 -7.71
C VAL A 138 1.10 3.85 -9.14
N ILE A 139 1.25 4.76 -10.10
CA ILE A 139 1.32 4.47 -11.53
C ILE A 139 2.65 5.02 -12.06
N PRO A 140 3.71 4.20 -12.11
CA PRO A 140 5.05 4.65 -12.45
C PRO A 140 5.16 5.32 -13.82
N SER A 141 4.55 4.75 -14.84
CA SER A 141 4.55 5.29 -16.22
C SER A 141 3.95 6.68 -16.32
N LEU A 142 3.02 7.03 -15.41
CA LEU A 142 2.41 8.37 -15.34
C LEU A 142 3.08 9.26 -14.28
N ASN A 143 4.07 8.77 -13.54
CA ASN A 143 4.65 9.45 -12.38
C ASN A 143 3.56 9.94 -11.40
N LEU A 144 2.54 9.13 -11.18
CA LEU A 144 1.32 9.48 -10.48
C LEU A 144 1.16 8.69 -9.18
N ILE A 145 0.72 9.40 -8.15
CA ILE A 145 0.28 8.80 -6.88
C ILE A 145 -1.12 9.32 -6.60
N LEU A 146 -2.05 8.41 -6.40
CA LEU A 146 -3.41 8.69 -6.00
C LEU A 146 -3.64 8.18 -4.58
N VAL A 147 -4.18 9.02 -3.70
CA VAL A 147 -4.59 8.61 -2.35
C VAL A 147 -6.03 9.04 -2.12
N ARG A 148 -6.82 8.10 -1.66
CA ARG A 148 -8.19 8.32 -1.22
C ARG A 148 -8.36 7.86 0.21
N ASN A 149 -8.71 8.78 1.10
CA ASN A 149 -9.22 8.49 2.43
C ASN A 149 -10.68 8.97 2.50
N GLY A 150 -11.55 8.16 3.07
CA GLY A 150 -12.96 8.55 3.15
C GLY A 150 -13.88 7.39 3.55
N GLY A 151 -15.16 7.62 3.50
CA GLY A 151 -16.17 6.58 3.72
C GLY A 151 -16.25 5.58 2.55
N GLN A 152 -17.09 4.58 2.72
CA GLN A 152 -17.38 3.57 1.69
C GLN A 152 -17.94 4.24 0.42
N LEU A 153 -17.46 3.82 -0.75
CA LEU A 153 -17.89 4.40 -2.04
C LEU A 153 -19.32 3.98 -2.39
N ILE A 154 -19.55 2.67 -2.46
CA ILE A 154 -20.86 2.08 -2.70
C ILE A 154 -21.06 0.95 -1.69
N PRO A 155 -22.09 0.98 -0.85
CA PRO A 155 -22.44 -0.15 0.00
C PRO A 155 -22.69 -1.41 -0.85
N ASP A 156 -22.23 -2.56 -0.37
CA ASP A 156 -22.51 -3.89 -0.94
C ASP A 156 -22.07 -4.14 -2.39
N ALA A 157 -21.33 -3.20 -3.01
CA ALA A 157 -20.88 -3.31 -4.41
C ALA A 157 -19.57 -4.11 -4.59
N GLY A 158 -19.11 -4.81 -3.54
CA GLY A 158 -17.84 -5.51 -3.54
C GLY A 158 -16.64 -4.59 -3.28
N THR A 159 -15.44 -5.15 -3.38
CA THR A 159 -14.23 -4.48 -2.91
C THR A 159 -13.59 -3.58 -3.97
N TRP A 160 -13.46 -4.07 -5.20
CA TRP A 160 -12.65 -3.42 -6.23
C TRP A 160 -13.46 -2.64 -7.27
N ARG A 161 -14.69 -3.09 -7.55
CA ARG A 161 -15.56 -2.45 -8.54
C ARG A 161 -15.78 -0.96 -8.28
N PRO A 162 -16.12 -0.52 -7.05
CA PRO A 162 -16.30 0.90 -6.77
C PRO A 162 -15.01 1.71 -6.99
N VAL A 163 -13.85 1.13 -6.69
CA VAL A 163 -12.55 1.80 -6.90
C VAL A 163 -12.25 1.93 -8.39
N GLU A 164 -12.48 0.87 -9.19
CA GLU A 164 -12.30 0.92 -10.64
C GLU A 164 -13.22 1.95 -11.28
N GLU A 165 -14.54 1.85 -11.02
CA GLU A 165 -15.56 2.66 -11.71
C GLU A 165 -15.60 4.12 -11.28
N LEU A 166 -15.42 4.40 -9.98
CA LEU A 166 -15.61 5.74 -9.43
C LEU A 166 -14.30 6.50 -9.18
N VAL A 167 -13.17 5.81 -9.23
CA VAL A 167 -11.88 6.44 -8.92
C VAL A 167 -10.91 6.30 -10.09
N LEU A 168 -10.58 5.07 -10.49
CA LEU A 168 -9.55 4.84 -11.51
C LEU A 168 -9.99 5.24 -12.91
N ASN A 169 -11.14 4.77 -13.37
CA ASN A 169 -11.61 5.07 -14.73
C ASN A 169 -11.84 6.58 -14.99
N PRO A 170 -12.51 7.34 -14.09
CA PRO A 170 -12.61 8.79 -14.26
C PRO A 170 -11.26 9.51 -14.26
N LEU A 171 -10.32 9.06 -13.42
CA LEU A 171 -8.98 9.64 -13.40
C LEU A 171 -8.25 9.39 -14.72
N MET A 172 -8.27 8.16 -15.23
CA MET A 172 -7.63 7.84 -16.51
C MET A 172 -8.24 8.62 -17.66
N ALA A 173 -9.58 8.73 -17.70
CA ALA A 173 -10.27 9.54 -18.71
C ALA A 173 -9.92 11.04 -18.65
N ALA A 174 -9.56 11.56 -17.50
CA ALA A 174 -9.14 12.95 -17.35
C ALA A 174 -7.67 13.21 -17.74
N LEU A 175 -6.87 12.16 -17.90
CA LEU A 175 -5.45 12.25 -18.25
C LEU A 175 -5.18 12.01 -19.75
N THR A 176 -6.19 11.53 -20.49
CA THR A 176 -6.16 11.33 -21.94
C THR A 176 -6.77 12.52 -22.65
#